data_12901ef9fdd4425e33db460f6f3a4095
#
_entry.id   12901ef9fdd4425e33db460f6f3a4095
#
_cell.length_a   1.000
_cell.length_b   1.000
_cell.length_c   1.000
_cell.angle_alpha   90.00
_cell.angle_beta   90.00
_cell.angle_gamma   90.00
#
_symmetry.space_group_name_H-M   'P 1'
#
loop_
_entity.id
_entity.type
_entity.pdbx_description
1 polymer ?
#
loop_
_entity_poly.entity_id
_entity_poly.type
_entity_poly.pdbx_seq_one_letter_code
_entity_poly.pdbx_strand_id
1 'polypeptide(L)'
;MSRKKNAAMVTTGILIGMTIAGPAAHAAAEYLKAYPSANQFYLDGEPVQMEAYAINGNNYVKLRDIGEAVGFNVYWDNENHCVQVESDKPYTGQPSLPSADLDEVRTEMVERINDVRMQHGAQFLQIDDRLMAAAQKCADSHYTWHHTQEECEAVANHGYPSGFGSNLTVFTGCGVEHVAAQAVENWVNSSGHLKTMIAPDADSIGVGVARDNGVTYCYMFVGKPGTVNPYA
;
A
#
# COMPACT_ATOMS: atom_id res chain seq x y z
N MET A 1 69.95 -1.11 -27.52
CA MET A 1 70.04 -0.30 -26.27
C MET A 1 68.66 0.17 -25.76
N SER A 2 67.62 -0.64 -25.87
CA SER A 2 66.25 -0.13 -25.55
C SER A 2 65.55 -0.85 -24.34
N ARG A 3 65.95 -2.06 -23.98
CA ARG A 3 65.25 -2.83 -22.92
C ARG A 3 65.61 -2.40 -21.48
N LYS A 4 66.77 -1.80 -21.24
CA LYS A 4 67.17 -1.39 -19.88
C LYS A 4 66.54 -0.05 -19.42
N LYS A 5 66.13 0.82 -20.34
CA LYS A 5 65.48 2.09 -20.00
C LYS A 5 64.03 1.92 -19.59
N ASN A 6 63.32 0.92 -20.14
CA ASN A 6 61.93 0.67 -19.81
C ASN A 6 61.77 -0.05 -18.44
N ALA A 7 62.73 -0.88 -18.05
CA ALA A 7 62.71 -1.54 -16.73
C ALA A 7 62.93 -0.53 -15.58
N ALA A 8 63.80 0.48 -15.77
CA ALA A 8 64.04 1.50 -14.77
C ALA A 8 62.82 2.43 -14.56
N MET A 9 62.09 2.73 -15.66
CA MET A 9 60.89 3.55 -15.61
C MET A 9 59.72 2.83 -14.92
N VAL A 10 59.54 1.54 -15.14
CA VAL A 10 58.49 0.75 -14.48
C VAL A 10 58.78 0.60 -12.98
N THR A 11 60.05 0.39 -12.60
CA THR A 11 60.42 0.26 -11.19
C THR A 11 60.26 1.59 -10.43
N THR A 12 60.58 2.72 -11.09
CA THR A 12 60.42 4.03 -10.47
C THR A 12 58.93 4.39 -10.33
N GLY A 13 58.09 4.03 -11.31
CA GLY A 13 56.66 4.22 -11.26
C GLY A 13 55.98 3.43 -10.13
N ILE A 14 56.40 2.18 -9.92
CA ILE A 14 55.88 1.33 -8.85
C ILE A 14 56.33 1.86 -7.49
N LEU A 15 57.57 2.31 -7.35
CA LEU A 15 58.05 2.92 -6.09
C LEU A 15 57.36 4.24 -5.76
N ILE A 16 57.05 5.09 -6.74
CA ILE A 16 56.32 6.33 -6.54
C ILE A 16 54.84 6.03 -6.22
N GLY A 17 54.26 5.01 -6.84
CA GLY A 17 52.92 4.58 -6.52
C GLY A 17 52.77 4.03 -5.08
N MET A 18 53.78 3.34 -4.58
CA MET A 18 53.79 2.83 -3.20
C MET A 18 54.03 3.91 -2.13
N THR A 19 54.70 5.00 -2.49
CA THR A 19 54.95 6.10 -1.51
C THR A 19 53.83 7.13 -1.47
N ILE A 20 52.95 7.16 -2.51
CA ILE A 20 51.77 8.04 -2.50
C ILE A 20 50.54 7.32 -1.90
N ALA A 21 50.50 6.00 -1.96
CA ALA A 21 49.58 5.24 -1.13
C ALA A 21 50.11 5.23 0.29
N GLY A 22 49.80 6.26 1.07
CA GLY A 22 49.94 6.22 2.50
C GLY A 22 49.29 4.94 3.03
N PRO A 23 49.68 4.40 4.21
CA PRO A 23 49.02 3.27 4.79
C PRO A 23 47.53 3.63 4.80
N ALA A 24 46.73 2.95 3.96
CA ALA A 24 45.30 2.97 4.15
C ALA A 24 45.14 2.50 5.60
N ALA A 25 44.84 3.46 6.49
CA ALA A 25 44.39 3.12 7.81
C ALA A 25 43.13 2.27 7.57
N HIS A 26 43.34 0.96 7.49
CA HIS A 26 42.25 0.03 7.67
C HIS A 26 41.84 0.30 9.11
N ALA A 27 40.89 1.20 9.30
CA ALA A 27 40.11 1.26 10.51
C ALA A 27 39.68 -0.18 10.73
N ALA A 28 40.25 -0.85 11.68
CA ALA A 28 39.87 -2.20 12.05
C ALA A 28 38.35 -2.09 12.29
N ALA A 29 37.56 -2.75 11.45
CA ALA A 29 36.13 -2.77 11.62
C ALA A 29 35.89 -3.32 13.02
N GLU A 30 35.46 -2.45 13.93
CA GLU A 30 35.15 -2.82 15.29
C GLU A 30 33.86 -3.63 15.24
N TYR A 31 33.99 -4.96 15.26
CA TYR A 31 32.84 -5.86 15.21
C TYR A 31 32.18 -5.87 16.59
N LEU A 32 30.94 -5.39 16.67
CA LEU A 32 30.11 -5.57 17.84
C LEU A 32 29.71 -7.05 17.96
N LYS A 33 29.97 -7.67 19.11
CA LYS A 33 29.51 -9.03 19.36
C LYS A 33 28.09 -8.99 19.88
N ALA A 34 27.18 -9.58 19.10
CA ALA A 34 25.78 -9.78 19.44
C ALA A 34 25.55 -11.25 19.82
N TYR A 35 24.90 -11.49 20.94
CA TYR A 35 24.52 -12.81 21.41
C TYR A 35 23.01 -12.91 21.53
N PRO A 36 22.37 -14.04 21.18
CA PRO A 36 20.94 -14.21 21.46
C PRO A 36 20.63 -13.94 22.92
N SER A 37 19.63 -13.14 23.20
CA SER A 37 19.20 -12.85 24.57
C SER A 37 18.22 -13.91 25.06
N ALA A 38 18.42 -14.41 26.27
CA ALA A 38 17.46 -15.32 26.92
C ALA A 38 16.46 -14.57 27.83
N ASN A 39 16.46 -13.21 27.79
CA ASN A 39 15.58 -12.42 28.63
C ASN A 39 14.14 -12.53 28.13
N GLN A 40 13.20 -12.59 29.10
CA GLN A 40 11.76 -12.47 28.79
C GLN A 40 11.36 -11.00 28.72
N PHE A 41 10.43 -10.70 27.84
CA PHE A 41 9.85 -9.38 27.66
C PHE A 41 8.40 -9.40 28.11
N TYR A 42 7.97 -8.31 28.74
CA TYR A 42 6.59 -8.11 29.20
C TYR A 42 6.08 -6.77 28.68
N LEU A 43 4.87 -6.76 28.19
CA LEU A 43 4.11 -5.56 27.85
C LEU A 43 2.93 -5.47 28.80
N ASP A 44 2.86 -4.41 29.58
CA ASP A 44 1.82 -4.17 30.59
C ASP A 44 1.59 -5.35 31.56
N GLY A 45 2.67 -6.10 31.83
CA GLY A 45 2.65 -7.25 32.73
C GLY A 45 2.39 -8.59 32.07
N GLU A 46 2.02 -8.62 30.79
CA GLU A 46 1.81 -9.83 30.00
C GLU A 46 3.08 -10.22 29.22
N PRO A 47 3.45 -11.50 29.16
CA PRO A 47 4.64 -11.95 28.45
C PRO A 47 4.46 -11.80 26.94
N VAL A 48 5.45 -11.21 26.25
CA VAL A 48 5.50 -11.09 24.80
C VAL A 48 6.72 -11.79 24.23
N GLN A 49 6.55 -12.43 23.08
CA GLN A 49 7.63 -13.12 22.37
C GLN A 49 8.35 -12.12 21.46
N MET A 50 9.64 -11.90 21.70
CA MET A 50 10.47 -11.03 20.86
C MET A 50 11.83 -11.66 20.65
N GLU A 51 12.33 -11.59 19.42
CA GLU A 51 13.73 -11.94 19.14
C GLU A 51 14.65 -10.80 19.59
N ALA A 52 15.54 -11.09 20.52
CA ALA A 52 16.44 -10.10 21.09
C ALA A 52 17.90 -10.55 21.07
N TYR A 53 18.78 -9.57 20.98
CA TYR A 53 20.23 -9.76 21.08
C TYR A 53 20.82 -8.92 22.20
N ALA A 54 21.74 -9.50 22.95
CA ALA A 54 22.53 -8.79 23.95
C ALA A 54 23.80 -8.23 23.29
N ILE A 55 23.99 -6.92 23.37
CA ILE A 55 25.21 -6.22 22.92
C ILE A 55 25.66 -5.30 24.03
N ASN A 56 26.88 -5.49 24.51
CA ASN A 56 27.47 -4.70 25.61
C ASN A 56 26.54 -4.58 26.85
N GLY A 57 25.84 -5.68 27.19
CA GLY A 57 24.95 -5.73 28.36
C GLY A 57 23.55 -5.13 28.14
N ASN A 58 23.24 -4.64 26.96
CA ASN A 58 21.93 -4.11 26.61
C ASN A 58 21.17 -5.07 25.68
N ASN A 59 19.84 -5.11 25.79
CA ASN A 59 19.01 -5.85 24.86
C ASN A 59 18.64 -4.99 23.65
N TYR A 60 18.76 -5.58 22.47
CA TYR A 60 18.35 -5.00 21.20
C TYR A 60 17.27 -5.89 20.61
N VAL A 61 16.16 -5.29 20.22
CA VAL A 61 15.03 -5.95 19.58
C VAL A 61 14.74 -5.29 18.25
N LYS A 62 14.07 -6.01 17.34
CA LYS A 62 13.64 -5.41 16.08
C LYS A 62 12.56 -4.37 16.36
N LEU A 63 12.70 -3.18 15.80
CA LEU A 63 11.73 -2.10 15.99
C LEU A 63 10.32 -2.50 15.52
N ARG A 64 10.22 -3.33 14.45
CA ARG A 64 8.94 -3.84 13.97
C ARG A 64 8.24 -4.78 14.97
N ASP A 65 8.99 -5.60 15.70
CA ASP A 65 8.43 -6.50 16.71
C ASP A 65 7.85 -5.69 17.89
N ILE A 66 8.47 -4.55 18.21
CA ILE A 66 7.92 -3.58 19.17
C ILE A 66 6.68 -2.90 18.59
N GLY A 67 6.74 -2.45 17.33
CA GLY A 67 5.61 -1.82 16.66
C GLY A 67 4.36 -2.71 16.64
N GLU A 68 4.55 -3.99 16.31
CA GLU A 68 3.48 -4.98 16.31
C GLU A 68 2.91 -5.21 17.73
N ALA A 69 3.77 -5.35 18.72
CA ALA A 69 3.34 -5.62 20.10
C ALA A 69 2.64 -4.43 20.76
N VAL A 70 3.11 -3.21 20.51
CA VAL A 70 2.60 -1.97 21.13
C VAL A 70 1.47 -1.34 20.28
N GLY A 71 1.42 -1.64 18.97
CA GLY A 71 0.36 -1.18 18.08
C GLY A 71 0.69 0.11 17.33
N PHE A 72 1.98 0.36 17.01
CA PHE A 72 2.36 1.46 16.12
C PHE A 72 3.00 0.93 14.83
N ASN A 73 2.87 1.70 13.74
CA ASN A 73 3.37 1.27 12.44
C ASN A 73 4.86 1.53 12.25
N VAL A 74 5.56 0.55 11.66
CA VAL A 74 6.98 0.64 11.29
C VAL A 74 7.18 -0.02 9.92
N TYR A 75 7.78 0.71 8.99
CA TYR A 75 8.08 0.16 7.66
C TYR A 75 9.40 0.73 7.09
N TRP A 76 9.89 0.07 6.06
CA TRP A 76 11.02 0.56 5.27
C TRP A 76 10.49 1.39 4.09
N ASP A 77 10.88 2.65 4.04
CA ASP A 77 10.60 3.55 2.92
C ASP A 77 11.67 3.35 1.84
N ASN A 78 11.27 2.74 0.73
CA ASN A 78 12.19 2.46 -0.38
C ASN A 78 12.58 3.72 -1.17
N GLU A 79 11.75 4.75 -1.17
CA GLU A 79 12.00 5.99 -1.91
C GLU A 79 13.02 6.85 -1.17
N ASN A 80 12.82 7.02 0.14
CA ASN A 80 13.67 7.85 0.99
C ASN A 80 14.82 7.06 1.65
N HIS A 81 14.92 5.74 1.43
CA HIS A 81 15.93 4.85 2.02
C HIS A 81 16.03 4.99 3.55
N CYS A 82 14.90 4.99 4.23
CA CYS A 82 14.85 5.16 5.69
C CYS A 82 13.81 4.24 6.34
N VAL A 83 13.89 4.10 7.67
CA VAL A 83 12.83 3.49 8.47
C VAL A 83 11.85 4.58 8.89
N GLN A 84 10.59 4.39 8.57
CA GLN A 84 9.49 5.24 9.03
C GLN A 84 8.83 4.63 10.27
N VAL A 85 8.45 5.49 11.20
CA VAL A 85 7.68 5.14 12.40
C VAL A 85 6.47 6.08 12.47
N GLU A 86 5.28 5.50 12.42
CA GLU A 86 4.00 6.20 12.51
C GLU A 86 3.35 5.79 13.84
N SER A 87 3.58 6.60 14.87
CA SER A 87 3.23 6.27 16.26
C SER A 87 1.73 6.29 16.56
N ASP A 88 0.93 6.86 15.70
CA ASP A 88 -0.53 7.01 15.78
C ASP A 88 -1.30 6.06 14.84
N LYS A 89 -0.60 5.18 14.13
CA LYS A 89 -1.19 4.24 13.18
C LYS A 89 -0.97 2.79 13.65
N PRO A 90 -1.97 1.91 13.45
CA PRO A 90 -1.80 0.50 13.79
C PRO A 90 -0.69 -0.14 12.94
N TYR A 91 -0.03 -1.14 13.50
CA TYR A 91 1.03 -1.86 12.81
C TYR A 91 0.50 -2.59 11.57
N THR A 92 1.09 -2.28 10.42
CA THR A 92 0.84 -2.94 9.13
C THR A 92 2.12 -3.37 8.44
N GLY A 93 3.26 -2.84 8.86
CA GLY A 93 4.57 -3.03 8.22
C GLY A 93 4.69 -2.36 6.84
N GLN A 94 3.72 -1.53 6.47
CA GLN A 94 3.63 -0.80 5.21
C GLN A 94 3.33 0.68 5.49
N PRO A 95 3.64 1.60 4.56
CA PRO A 95 3.22 2.98 4.68
C PRO A 95 1.72 3.06 4.95
N SER A 96 1.32 3.77 6.00
CA SER A 96 -0.10 4.11 6.15
C SER A 96 -0.43 5.22 5.16
N LEU A 97 -1.51 5.01 4.42
CA LEU A 97 -2.00 6.07 3.56
C LEU A 97 -2.70 7.11 4.44
N PRO A 98 -2.40 8.40 4.28
CA PRO A 98 -3.25 9.45 4.83
C PRO A 98 -4.69 9.23 4.34
N SER A 99 -5.68 9.48 5.19
CA SER A 99 -7.08 9.40 4.78
C SER A 99 -7.39 10.34 3.60
N ALA A 100 -6.66 11.45 3.50
CA ALA A 100 -6.73 12.39 2.38
C ALA A 100 -6.38 11.72 1.04
N ASP A 101 -5.35 10.88 1.00
CA ASP A 101 -4.92 10.22 -0.25
C ASP A 101 -5.99 9.22 -0.75
N LEU A 102 -6.71 8.54 0.14
CA LEU A 102 -7.81 7.66 -0.27
C LEU A 102 -9.03 8.44 -0.75
N ASP A 103 -9.28 9.63 -0.24
CA ASP A 103 -10.33 10.51 -0.73
C ASP A 103 -9.99 11.06 -2.12
N GLU A 104 -8.72 11.41 -2.37
CA GLU A 104 -8.23 11.79 -3.69
C GLU A 104 -8.33 10.62 -4.67
N VAL A 105 -7.93 9.41 -4.26
CA VAL A 105 -8.07 8.20 -5.08
C VAL A 105 -9.54 7.95 -5.45
N ARG A 106 -10.48 8.09 -4.51
CA ARG A 106 -11.92 7.92 -4.79
C ARG A 106 -12.43 8.97 -5.79
N THR A 107 -12.00 10.21 -5.63
CA THR A 107 -12.34 11.29 -6.57
C THR A 107 -11.84 10.96 -7.98
N GLU A 108 -10.55 10.60 -8.10
CA GLU A 108 -9.94 10.21 -9.37
C GLU A 108 -10.63 8.98 -9.99
N MET A 109 -11.03 7.99 -9.18
CA MET A 109 -11.78 6.83 -9.68
C MET A 109 -13.09 7.25 -10.34
N VAL A 110 -13.86 8.15 -9.72
CA VAL A 110 -15.13 8.65 -10.28
C VAL A 110 -14.88 9.38 -11.60
N GLU A 111 -13.86 10.23 -11.66
CA GLU A 111 -13.49 10.95 -12.88
C GLU A 111 -13.15 9.97 -14.02
N ARG A 112 -12.27 9.02 -13.76
CA ARG A 112 -11.85 8.00 -14.74
C ARG A 112 -13.02 7.12 -15.20
N ILE A 113 -13.92 6.74 -14.29
CA ILE A 113 -15.14 5.98 -14.65
C ILE A 113 -16.04 6.80 -15.58
N ASN A 114 -16.23 8.07 -15.28
CA ASN A 114 -17.02 8.96 -16.12
C ASN A 114 -16.37 9.19 -17.49
N ASP A 115 -15.04 9.25 -17.57
CA ASP A 115 -14.32 9.31 -18.85
C ASP A 115 -14.57 8.06 -19.71
N VAL A 116 -14.49 6.86 -19.09
CA VAL A 116 -14.83 5.61 -19.78
C VAL A 116 -16.29 5.63 -20.27
N ARG A 117 -17.22 6.08 -19.44
CA ARG A 117 -18.64 6.20 -19.81
C ARG A 117 -18.84 7.12 -21.02
N MET A 118 -18.21 8.28 -21.02
CA MET A 118 -18.29 9.21 -22.16
C MET A 118 -17.71 8.61 -23.45
N GLN A 119 -16.58 7.89 -23.35
CA GLN A 119 -15.98 7.19 -24.50
C GLN A 119 -16.92 6.12 -25.09
N HIS A 120 -17.79 5.55 -24.27
CA HIS A 120 -18.80 4.57 -24.67
C HIS A 120 -20.19 5.17 -24.97
N GLY A 121 -20.32 6.50 -24.98
CA GLY A 121 -21.58 7.20 -25.25
C GLY A 121 -22.61 7.09 -24.11
N ALA A 122 -22.20 6.71 -22.92
CA ALA A 122 -23.05 6.68 -21.74
C ALA A 122 -23.05 8.05 -21.03
N GLN A 123 -24.12 8.35 -20.29
CA GLN A 123 -24.24 9.59 -19.55
C GLN A 123 -23.29 9.63 -18.35
N PHE A 124 -22.87 10.85 -17.99
CA PHE A 124 -22.09 11.13 -16.78
C PHE A 124 -22.89 10.76 -15.53
N LEU A 125 -22.23 10.12 -14.54
CA LEU A 125 -22.83 9.77 -13.25
C LEU A 125 -22.54 10.86 -12.23
N GLN A 126 -23.55 11.23 -11.44
CA GLN A 126 -23.39 12.13 -10.31
C GLN A 126 -22.95 11.35 -9.08
N ILE A 127 -22.08 11.93 -8.27
CA ILE A 127 -21.72 11.34 -6.97
C ILE A 127 -22.96 11.32 -6.08
N ASP A 128 -23.22 10.16 -5.46
CA ASP A 128 -24.22 10.00 -4.41
C ASP A 128 -23.50 9.58 -3.11
N ASP A 129 -23.56 10.44 -2.10
CA ASP A 129 -22.86 10.23 -0.82
C ASP A 129 -23.26 8.93 -0.12
N ARG A 130 -24.50 8.47 -0.32
CA ARG A 130 -25.00 7.21 0.23
C ARG A 130 -24.32 6.01 -0.43
N LEU A 131 -24.16 6.07 -1.76
CA LEU A 131 -23.42 5.06 -2.51
C LEU A 131 -21.92 5.12 -2.20
N MET A 132 -21.34 6.32 -2.02
CA MET A 132 -19.96 6.49 -1.57
C MET A 132 -19.73 5.83 -0.21
N ALA A 133 -20.61 6.07 0.76
CA ALA A 133 -20.52 5.48 2.09
C ALA A 133 -20.71 3.95 2.06
N ALA A 134 -21.66 3.45 1.27
CA ALA A 134 -21.90 2.02 1.12
C ALA A 134 -20.70 1.31 0.46
N ALA A 135 -20.15 1.88 -0.61
CA ALA A 135 -18.99 1.33 -1.30
C ALA A 135 -17.75 1.33 -0.40
N GLN A 136 -17.54 2.39 0.39
CA GLN A 136 -16.47 2.44 1.38
C GLN A 136 -16.65 1.36 2.46
N LYS A 137 -17.86 1.21 2.99
CA LYS A 137 -18.17 0.13 3.96
C LYS A 137 -17.81 -1.25 3.43
N CYS A 138 -18.11 -1.53 2.16
CA CYS A 138 -17.77 -2.80 1.52
C CYS A 138 -16.26 -2.97 1.32
N ALA A 139 -15.55 -1.91 0.93
CA ALA A 139 -14.10 -1.91 0.81
C ALA A 139 -13.42 -2.18 2.17
N ASP A 140 -13.85 -1.50 3.24
CA ASP A 140 -13.35 -1.66 4.62
C ASP A 140 -13.63 -3.05 5.20
N SER A 141 -14.63 -3.75 4.66
CA SER A 141 -14.93 -5.13 5.03
C SER A 141 -14.03 -6.16 4.34
N HIS A 142 -13.15 -5.72 3.44
CA HIS A 142 -12.18 -6.53 2.68
C HIS A 142 -12.83 -7.71 1.95
N TYR A 143 -14.05 -7.52 1.42
CA TYR A 143 -14.72 -8.57 0.66
C TYR A 143 -13.95 -8.89 -0.62
N THR A 144 -13.92 -10.19 -0.95
CA THR A 144 -13.32 -10.71 -2.19
C THR A 144 -14.36 -11.20 -3.20
N TRP A 145 -15.65 -11.11 -2.84
CA TRP A 145 -16.80 -11.40 -3.67
C TRP A 145 -17.74 -10.22 -3.71
N HIS A 146 -18.43 -10.03 -4.84
CA HIS A 146 -19.45 -9.02 -5.03
C HIS A 146 -20.76 -9.65 -5.54
N HIS A 147 -21.83 -8.86 -5.68
CA HIS A 147 -23.20 -9.30 -5.91
C HIS A 147 -23.75 -10.12 -4.74
N THR A 148 -23.44 -9.68 -3.52
CA THR A 148 -23.80 -10.35 -2.28
C THR A 148 -24.95 -9.64 -1.55
N GLN A 149 -25.53 -10.31 -0.57
CA GLN A 149 -26.53 -9.72 0.31
C GLN A 149 -25.96 -8.55 1.11
N GLU A 150 -24.71 -8.68 1.56
CA GLU A 150 -24.01 -7.66 2.35
C GLU A 150 -23.85 -6.32 1.60
N GLU A 151 -23.64 -6.38 0.28
CA GLU A 151 -23.65 -5.17 -0.56
C GLU A 151 -25.04 -4.50 -0.59
N CYS A 152 -26.08 -5.30 -0.76
CA CYS A 152 -27.46 -4.81 -0.78
C CYS A 152 -27.84 -4.19 0.57
N GLU A 153 -27.48 -4.84 1.68
CA GLU A 153 -27.68 -4.33 3.03
C GLU A 153 -26.86 -3.06 3.29
N ALA A 154 -25.61 -2.99 2.82
CA ALA A 154 -24.77 -1.81 2.94
C ALA A 154 -25.41 -0.61 2.22
N VAL A 155 -25.90 -0.81 1.00
CA VAL A 155 -26.58 0.23 0.22
C VAL A 155 -27.88 0.68 0.89
N ALA A 156 -28.70 -0.26 1.37
CA ALA A 156 -29.94 0.02 2.10
C ALA A 156 -29.67 0.77 3.42
N ASN A 157 -28.72 0.29 4.21
CA ASN A 157 -28.36 0.88 5.52
C ASN A 157 -27.81 2.31 5.40
N HIS A 158 -27.23 2.67 4.25
CA HIS A 158 -26.81 4.05 3.96
C HIS A 158 -27.92 4.88 3.30
N GLY A 159 -29.13 4.32 3.16
CA GLY A 159 -30.33 5.03 2.74
C GLY A 159 -30.45 5.26 1.24
N TYR A 160 -29.73 4.56 0.40
CA TYR A 160 -29.96 4.62 -1.05
C TYR A 160 -31.21 3.79 -1.40
N PRO A 161 -32.25 4.39 -2.00
CA PRO A 161 -33.59 3.79 -2.05
C PRO A 161 -33.81 2.80 -3.19
N SER A 162 -32.88 2.72 -4.14
CA SER A 162 -33.08 2.00 -5.39
C SER A 162 -32.07 0.86 -5.53
N GLY A 163 -32.21 0.09 -6.59
CA GLY A 163 -31.22 -0.90 -6.98
C GLY A 163 -29.95 -0.28 -7.55
N PHE A 164 -28.95 -1.11 -7.72
CA PHE A 164 -27.62 -0.68 -8.17
C PHE A 164 -26.92 -1.81 -8.92
N GLY A 165 -25.84 -1.46 -9.62
CA GLY A 165 -24.86 -2.42 -10.11
C GLY A 165 -23.56 -2.29 -9.32
N SER A 166 -22.84 -3.38 -9.11
CA SER A 166 -21.56 -3.36 -8.38
C SER A 166 -20.41 -3.93 -9.19
N ASN A 167 -19.22 -3.37 -8.98
CA ASN A 167 -17.94 -3.93 -9.40
C ASN A 167 -17.00 -3.96 -8.19
N LEU A 168 -16.23 -5.05 -8.12
CA LEU A 168 -15.14 -5.21 -7.16
C LEU A 168 -13.85 -5.54 -7.91
N THR A 169 -12.73 -4.98 -7.47
CA THR A 169 -11.40 -5.47 -7.84
C THR A 169 -10.50 -5.49 -6.60
N VAL A 170 -9.68 -6.53 -6.52
CA VAL A 170 -8.71 -6.73 -5.43
C VAL A 170 -7.36 -7.00 -6.07
N PHE A 171 -6.33 -6.27 -5.64
CA PHE A 171 -4.97 -6.41 -6.19
C PHE A 171 -3.90 -6.02 -5.17
N THR A 172 -2.64 -6.34 -5.49
CA THR A 172 -1.47 -6.07 -4.66
C THR A 172 -0.38 -5.36 -5.48
N GLY A 173 0.62 -4.81 -4.81
CA GLY A 173 1.83 -4.27 -5.47
C GLY A 173 1.63 -2.97 -6.24
N CYS A 174 0.58 -2.21 -5.92
CA CYS A 174 0.26 -0.93 -6.55
C CYS A 174 0.50 0.23 -5.57
N GLY A 175 1.24 1.24 -5.98
CA GLY A 175 1.37 2.50 -5.25
C GLY A 175 0.03 3.24 -5.19
N VAL A 176 -0.20 4.07 -4.16
CA VAL A 176 -1.48 4.77 -3.95
C VAL A 176 -1.86 5.63 -5.15
N GLU A 177 -0.89 6.30 -5.73
CA GLU A 177 -1.00 7.20 -6.90
C GLU A 177 -1.46 6.48 -8.19
N HIS A 178 -1.44 5.15 -8.19
CA HIS A 178 -1.86 4.33 -9.33
C HIS A 178 -3.13 3.52 -9.07
N VAL A 179 -3.66 3.55 -7.84
CA VAL A 179 -4.81 2.73 -7.43
C VAL A 179 -6.05 3.02 -8.28
N ALA A 180 -6.37 4.29 -8.50
CA ALA A 180 -7.54 4.68 -9.30
C ALA A 180 -7.44 4.16 -10.74
N ALA A 181 -6.28 4.36 -11.36
CA ALA A 181 -6.01 3.89 -12.72
C ALA A 181 -6.11 2.38 -12.82
N GLN A 182 -5.45 1.65 -11.91
CA GLN A 182 -5.43 0.18 -11.90
C GLN A 182 -6.82 -0.41 -11.68
N ALA A 183 -7.61 0.15 -10.76
CA ALA A 183 -8.97 -0.32 -10.50
C ALA A 183 -9.86 -0.17 -11.75
N VAL A 184 -9.84 1.00 -12.36
CA VAL A 184 -10.64 1.26 -13.57
C VAL A 184 -10.16 0.40 -14.75
N GLU A 185 -8.87 0.23 -14.95
CA GLU A 185 -8.31 -0.65 -15.98
C GLU A 185 -8.76 -2.10 -15.79
N ASN A 186 -8.71 -2.63 -14.55
CA ASN A 186 -9.17 -3.98 -14.24
C ASN A 186 -10.66 -4.16 -14.62
N TRP A 187 -11.49 -3.17 -14.36
CA TRP A 187 -12.91 -3.21 -14.71
C TRP A 187 -13.15 -3.07 -16.21
N VAL A 188 -12.41 -2.21 -16.91
CA VAL A 188 -12.50 -2.06 -18.37
C VAL A 188 -12.11 -3.34 -19.09
N ASN A 189 -11.09 -4.04 -18.61
CA ASN A 189 -10.60 -5.30 -19.18
C ASN A 189 -11.52 -6.50 -18.90
N SER A 190 -12.56 -6.35 -18.07
CA SER A 190 -13.59 -7.35 -17.81
C SER A 190 -14.92 -6.96 -18.44
N SER A 191 -15.40 -7.75 -19.39
CA SER A 191 -16.64 -7.43 -20.12
C SER A 191 -17.86 -7.28 -19.22
N GLY A 192 -17.94 -8.04 -18.12
CA GLY A 192 -19.03 -7.94 -17.13
C GLY A 192 -18.93 -6.64 -16.33
N HIS A 193 -17.75 -6.30 -15.84
CA HIS A 193 -17.50 -5.07 -15.09
C HIS A 193 -17.66 -3.83 -15.96
N LEU A 194 -17.15 -3.86 -17.20
CA LEU A 194 -17.36 -2.77 -18.15
C LEU A 194 -18.85 -2.54 -18.42
N LYS A 195 -19.63 -3.61 -18.64
CA LYS A 195 -21.08 -3.51 -18.83
C LYS A 195 -21.78 -2.84 -17.65
N THR A 196 -21.39 -3.16 -16.43
CA THR A 196 -21.91 -2.49 -15.23
C THR A 196 -21.51 -1.02 -15.20
N MET A 197 -20.24 -0.73 -15.48
CA MET A 197 -19.69 0.63 -15.47
C MET A 197 -20.41 1.56 -16.48
N ILE A 198 -20.73 1.08 -17.68
CA ILE A 198 -21.37 1.85 -18.74
C ILE A 198 -22.88 1.65 -18.82
N ALA A 199 -23.52 1.09 -17.78
CA ALA A 199 -24.94 0.83 -17.75
C ALA A 199 -25.74 2.11 -18.11
N PRO A 200 -26.64 2.06 -19.12
CA PRO A 200 -27.34 3.27 -19.59
C PRO A 200 -28.46 3.72 -18.65
N ASP A 201 -28.92 2.82 -17.78
CA ASP A 201 -29.96 3.03 -16.78
C ASP A 201 -29.43 3.54 -15.43
N ALA A 202 -28.12 3.81 -15.34
CA ALA A 202 -27.48 4.35 -14.16
C ALA A 202 -27.38 5.89 -14.25
N ASP A 203 -27.57 6.57 -13.10
CA ASP A 203 -27.52 8.03 -12.97
C ASP A 203 -26.55 8.53 -11.89
N SER A 204 -26.20 7.66 -10.96
CA SER A 204 -25.38 8.01 -9.79
C SER A 204 -24.27 6.98 -9.54
N ILE A 205 -23.25 7.39 -8.79
CA ILE A 205 -22.06 6.58 -8.50
C ILE A 205 -21.61 6.77 -7.07
N GLY A 206 -21.10 5.67 -6.49
CA GLY A 206 -20.25 5.68 -5.31
C GLY A 206 -19.08 4.72 -5.48
N VAL A 207 -17.94 5.10 -4.94
CA VAL A 207 -16.72 4.27 -4.92
C VAL A 207 -16.14 4.18 -3.52
N GLY A 208 -15.52 3.06 -3.22
CA GLY A 208 -14.83 2.80 -1.96
C GLY A 208 -13.46 2.21 -2.21
N VAL A 209 -12.50 2.58 -1.38
CA VAL A 209 -11.12 2.07 -1.43
C VAL A 209 -10.66 1.77 -0.02
N ALA A 210 -10.14 0.57 0.20
CA ALA A 210 -9.44 0.20 1.42
C ALA A 210 -8.13 -0.50 1.07
N ARG A 211 -7.16 -0.38 1.98
CA ARG A 211 -5.90 -1.10 1.88
C ARG A 211 -5.59 -1.78 3.21
N ASP A 212 -5.21 -3.04 3.11
CA ASP A 212 -4.81 -3.84 4.25
C ASP A 212 -3.69 -4.80 3.85
N ASN A 213 -2.60 -4.82 4.61
CA ASN A 213 -1.45 -5.71 4.41
C ASN A 213 -0.93 -5.76 2.95
N GLY A 214 -0.88 -4.60 2.28
CA GLY A 214 -0.43 -4.47 0.87
C GLY A 214 -1.46 -4.93 -0.16
N VAL A 215 -2.66 -5.33 0.27
CA VAL A 215 -3.81 -5.64 -0.59
C VAL A 215 -4.71 -4.40 -0.69
N THR A 216 -5.14 -4.09 -1.91
CA THR A 216 -6.06 -2.98 -2.19
C THR A 216 -7.41 -3.54 -2.62
N TYR A 217 -8.48 -3.04 -2.03
CA TYR A 217 -9.88 -3.38 -2.29
C TYR A 217 -10.59 -2.17 -2.84
N CYS A 218 -11.09 -2.25 -4.08
CA CYS A 218 -11.81 -1.16 -4.72
C CYS A 218 -13.21 -1.60 -5.10
N TYR A 219 -14.21 -0.85 -4.63
CA TYR A 219 -15.62 -1.01 -4.96
C TYR A 219 -16.12 0.13 -5.82
N MET A 220 -17.06 -0.18 -6.73
CA MET A 220 -17.87 0.78 -7.47
C MET A 220 -19.33 0.34 -7.39
N PHE A 221 -20.20 1.25 -6.99
CA PHE A 221 -21.64 1.11 -7.14
C PHE A 221 -22.17 2.13 -8.14
N VAL A 222 -22.97 1.70 -9.10
CA VAL A 222 -23.72 2.57 -9.99
C VAL A 222 -25.20 2.48 -9.66
N GLY A 223 -25.80 3.58 -9.26
CA GLY A 223 -27.19 3.65 -8.86
C GLY A 223 -28.13 3.56 -10.06
N LYS A 224 -29.19 2.77 -9.90
CA LYS A 224 -30.20 2.49 -10.93
C LYS A 224 -31.59 2.81 -10.41
N PRO A 225 -32.06 4.06 -10.58
CA PRO A 225 -33.32 4.52 -9.97
C PRO A 225 -34.56 3.76 -10.44
N GLY A 226 -34.50 3.12 -11.61
CA GLY A 226 -35.58 2.29 -12.15
C GLY A 226 -35.66 0.87 -11.61
N THR A 227 -34.77 0.49 -10.69
CA THR A 227 -34.70 -0.87 -10.12
C THR A 227 -34.88 -0.82 -8.60
N VAL A 228 -35.11 -1.97 -7.99
CA VAL A 228 -35.37 -2.09 -6.55
C VAL A 228 -34.20 -2.84 -5.89
N ASN A 229 -33.76 -2.32 -4.75
CA ASN A 229 -32.92 -3.09 -3.83
C ASN A 229 -33.86 -3.90 -2.91
N PRO A 230 -33.82 -5.23 -2.90
CA PRO A 230 -34.74 -6.04 -2.10
C PRO A 230 -34.55 -5.88 -0.58
N TYR A 231 -33.49 -5.19 -0.14
CA TYR A 231 -33.14 -4.93 1.26
C TYR A 231 -33.36 -3.47 1.68
N ALA A 232 -33.84 -2.60 0.75
CA ALA A 232 -34.15 -1.19 1.02
C ALA A 232 -35.53 -0.99 1.63
#